data_71f5dda874b8b8c1fa6b4f5da76977b3
#
_entry.id   71f5dda874b8b8c1fa6b4f5da76977b3
#
_cell.length_a   1.000
_cell.length_b   1.000
_cell.length_c   1.000
_cell.angle_alpha   90.00
_cell.angle_beta   90.00
_cell.angle_gamma   90.00
#
_symmetry.space_group_name_H-M   'P 1'
#
loop_
_entity.id
_entity.type
_entity.pdbx_description
1 polymer ?
#
loop_
_entity_poly.entity_id
_entity_poly.type
_entity_poly.pdbx_seq_one_letter_code
_entity_poly.pdbx_strand_id
1 'polypeptide(L)'
;YFIELEPFYGFSWQVALLVMLLFFLSRYLDHIKTYLKALVAVALLALSGMYYTQTALQQRNKDFYTLMQMFHYIDTEQWDAIISSADLNYNNYLHLNCLNLALSHKGVMQTDLFKYPQSGIQSLVSKYQAHIEESFLFSQIYYHVGITSLAYNFAFGTSVGITYGSPVMTKLLIKSHLIYGQYPAAEKFISLLEKTWAYHEWASSQRKFLYNDQAAESDPELGTKRKSLSSDKDLFANIIGLFDNLMIILEENPLNKAALDYTIGTLLLSKDLPAIKTF
;
A
#
# COMPACT_ATOMS: atom_id res chain seq x y z
N TYR A 1 -4.57 1.56 9.75
CA TYR A 1 -5.98 1.30 9.47
C TYR A 1 -6.81 1.99 10.56
N PHE A 2 -7.01 3.29 10.45
CA PHE A 2 -8.19 3.90 10.98
C PHE A 2 -9.29 3.66 9.95
N ILE A 3 -9.87 2.46 9.93
CA ILE A 3 -11.29 2.34 9.62
C ILE A 3 -11.91 3.44 10.47
N GLU A 4 -12.71 4.32 9.88
CA GLU A 4 -13.58 5.17 10.67
C GLU A 4 -14.38 4.22 11.54
N LEU A 5 -13.94 4.03 12.78
CA LEU A 5 -14.57 3.14 13.75
C LEU A 5 -15.86 3.78 14.28
N GLU A 6 -16.14 5.03 13.91
CA GLU A 6 -17.37 5.74 14.30
C GLU A 6 -18.64 4.92 14.05
N PRO A 7 -18.85 4.26 12.88
CA PRO A 7 -20.02 3.42 12.71
C PRO A 7 -20.06 2.23 13.67
N PHE A 8 -18.91 1.65 14.02
CA PHE A 8 -18.82 0.53 14.96
C PHE A 8 -19.08 0.97 16.40
N TYR A 9 -18.61 2.14 16.79
CA TYR A 9 -18.91 2.72 18.11
C TYR A 9 -20.39 3.03 18.23
N GLY A 10 -20.99 3.66 17.23
CA GLY A 10 -22.43 3.93 17.19
C GLY A 10 -23.26 2.67 17.32
N PHE A 11 -22.89 1.59 16.62
CA PHE A 11 -23.57 0.29 16.71
C PHE A 11 -23.43 -0.34 18.11
N SER A 12 -22.25 -0.29 18.70
CA SER A 12 -22.01 -0.83 20.05
C SER A 12 -22.92 -0.15 21.10
N TRP A 13 -23.07 1.16 21.03
CA TRP A 13 -23.99 1.91 21.89
C TRP A 13 -25.46 1.56 21.63
N GLN A 14 -25.85 1.38 20.39
CA GLN A 14 -27.21 0.97 20.01
C GLN A 14 -27.54 -0.41 20.55
N VAL A 15 -26.61 -1.38 20.44
CA VAL A 15 -26.75 -2.72 21.01
C VAL A 15 -26.86 -2.67 22.53
N ALA A 16 -26.02 -1.88 23.21
CA ALA A 16 -26.06 -1.72 24.65
C ALA A 16 -27.40 -1.11 25.12
N LEU A 17 -27.91 -0.08 24.44
CA LEU A 17 -29.22 0.51 24.72
C LEU A 17 -30.36 -0.48 24.45
N LEU A 18 -30.28 -1.28 23.39
CA LEU A 18 -31.27 -2.29 23.07
C LEU A 18 -31.31 -3.39 24.15
N VAL A 19 -30.16 -3.85 24.62
CA VAL A 19 -30.07 -4.82 25.70
C VAL A 19 -30.63 -4.25 27.01
N MET A 20 -30.33 -3.01 27.37
CA MET A 20 -30.93 -2.30 28.50
C MET A 20 -32.46 -2.23 28.38
N LEU A 21 -32.95 -1.84 27.22
CA LEU A 21 -34.38 -1.69 26.95
C LEU A 21 -35.11 -3.04 27.03
N LEU A 22 -34.52 -4.11 26.50
CA LEU A 22 -35.02 -5.47 26.64
C LEU A 22 -35.03 -5.94 28.10
N PHE A 23 -34.01 -5.58 28.88
CA PHE A 23 -33.95 -5.90 30.32
C PHE A 23 -35.08 -5.19 31.09
N PHE A 24 -35.29 -3.89 30.84
CA PHE A 24 -36.37 -3.14 31.46
C PHE A 24 -37.77 -3.66 30.99
N LEU A 25 -37.95 -3.90 29.71
CA LEU A 25 -39.18 -4.47 29.18
C LEU A 25 -39.50 -5.85 29.74
N SER A 26 -38.48 -6.69 29.94
CA SER A 26 -38.67 -8.03 30.51
C SER A 26 -39.24 -7.98 31.94
N ARG A 27 -38.91 -6.94 32.70
CA ARG A 27 -39.39 -6.75 34.07
C ARG A 27 -40.81 -6.18 34.13
N TYR A 28 -41.23 -5.39 33.13
CA TYR A 28 -42.60 -4.81 33.05
C TYR A 28 -43.60 -5.74 32.36
N LEU A 29 -43.13 -6.68 31.55
CA LEU A 29 -43.99 -7.55 30.75
C LEU A 29 -44.16 -8.95 31.38
N ASP A 30 -44.31 -9.05 32.73
CA ASP A 30 -44.42 -10.33 33.40
C ASP A 30 -45.65 -11.17 32.98
N HIS A 31 -46.67 -10.53 32.41
CA HIS A 31 -47.88 -11.20 31.90
C HIS A 31 -47.70 -11.78 30.46
N ILE A 32 -46.60 -11.50 29.78
CA ILE A 32 -46.36 -12.00 28.42
C ILE A 32 -45.58 -13.35 28.51
N LYS A 33 -46.07 -14.34 27.75
CA LYS A 33 -45.43 -15.65 27.67
C LYS A 33 -43.97 -15.54 27.23
N THR A 34 -43.09 -16.29 27.86
CA THR A 34 -41.62 -16.21 27.68
C THR A 34 -41.19 -16.36 26.24
N TYR A 35 -41.86 -17.22 25.46
CA TYR A 35 -41.55 -17.40 24.03
C TYR A 35 -41.82 -16.13 23.19
N LEU A 36 -42.83 -15.34 23.57
CA LEU A 36 -43.18 -14.10 22.86
C LEU A 36 -42.12 -13.02 23.13
N LYS A 37 -41.60 -12.96 24.39
CA LYS A 37 -40.46 -12.08 24.75
C LYS A 37 -39.22 -12.42 23.94
N ALA A 38 -38.92 -13.73 23.81
CA ALA A 38 -37.79 -14.20 23.02
C ALA A 38 -37.93 -13.86 21.53
N LEU A 39 -39.12 -14.00 20.97
CA LEU A 39 -39.40 -13.68 19.57
C LEU A 39 -39.27 -12.19 19.28
N VAL A 40 -39.72 -11.32 20.19
CA VAL A 40 -39.52 -9.86 20.08
C VAL A 40 -38.04 -9.50 20.17
N ALA A 41 -37.29 -10.12 21.08
CA ALA A 41 -35.86 -9.87 21.22
C ALA A 41 -35.09 -10.26 19.95
N VAL A 42 -35.40 -11.44 19.36
CA VAL A 42 -34.79 -11.90 18.10
C VAL A 42 -35.16 -10.97 16.95
N ALA A 43 -36.43 -10.54 16.87
CA ALA A 43 -36.88 -9.60 15.83
C ALA A 43 -36.17 -8.24 15.92
N LEU A 44 -36.00 -7.70 17.12
CA LEU A 44 -35.28 -6.45 17.34
C LEU A 44 -33.76 -6.58 17.01
N LEU A 45 -33.14 -7.70 17.35
CA LEU A 45 -31.74 -7.98 16.98
C LEU A 45 -31.60 -8.11 15.44
N ALA A 46 -32.54 -8.78 14.77
CA ALA A 46 -32.54 -8.90 13.32
C ALA A 46 -32.73 -7.53 12.64
N LEU A 47 -33.65 -6.70 13.12
CA LEU A 47 -33.88 -5.34 12.61
C LEU A 47 -32.66 -4.43 12.83
N SER A 48 -32.03 -4.50 14.01
CA SER A 48 -30.79 -3.73 14.28
C SER A 48 -29.65 -4.18 13.40
N GLY A 49 -29.52 -5.48 13.15
CA GLY A 49 -28.53 -6.05 12.23
C GLY A 49 -28.77 -5.59 10.78
N MET A 50 -30.03 -5.60 10.31
CA MET A 50 -30.38 -5.10 8.99
C MET A 50 -30.10 -3.61 8.85
N TYR A 51 -30.50 -2.82 9.84
CA TYR A 51 -30.20 -1.38 9.86
C TYR A 51 -28.69 -1.10 9.81
N TYR A 52 -27.92 -1.82 10.62
CA TYR A 52 -26.46 -1.69 10.63
C TYR A 52 -25.84 -2.07 9.28
N THR A 53 -26.21 -3.20 8.70
CA THR A 53 -25.66 -3.62 7.39
C THR A 53 -26.00 -2.62 6.31
N GLN A 54 -27.22 -2.08 6.31
CA GLN A 54 -27.65 -1.06 5.34
C GLN A 54 -26.85 0.25 5.51
N THR A 55 -26.66 0.71 6.75
CA THR A 55 -25.89 1.91 7.05
C THR A 55 -24.41 1.73 6.69
N ALA A 56 -23.82 0.58 7.04
CA ALA A 56 -22.43 0.25 6.68
C ALA A 56 -22.23 0.19 5.16
N LEU A 57 -23.21 -0.34 4.41
CA LEU A 57 -23.14 -0.38 2.96
C LEU A 57 -23.30 1.01 2.32
N GLN A 58 -24.11 1.89 2.91
CA GLN A 58 -24.30 3.27 2.44
C GLN A 58 -23.06 4.14 2.73
N GLN A 59 -22.38 3.92 3.87
CA GLN A 59 -21.18 4.62 4.26
C GLN A 59 -19.90 4.04 3.66
N ARG A 60 -20.03 2.98 2.84
CA ARG A 60 -18.90 2.37 2.16
C ARG A 60 -18.22 3.37 1.23
N ASN A 61 -17.07 3.88 1.65
CA ASN A 61 -16.23 4.71 0.79
C ASN A 61 -15.67 3.85 -0.35
N LYS A 62 -16.32 3.92 -1.51
CA LYS A 62 -15.98 3.12 -2.68
C LYS A 62 -14.54 3.35 -3.12
N ASP A 63 -14.08 4.60 -3.05
CA ASP A 63 -12.71 4.98 -3.46
C ASP A 63 -11.66 4.34 -2.55
N PHE A 64 -11.93 4.30 -1.24
CA PHE A 64 -11.04 3.64 -0.28
C PHE A 64 -10.94 2.13 -0.53
N TYR A 65 -12.06 1.45 -0.80
CA TYR A 65 -12.04 0.01 -1.10
C TYR A 65 -11.30 -0.28 -2.40
N THR A 66 -11.48 0.55 -3.42
CA THR A 66 -10.74 0.43 -4.69
C THR A 66 -9.24 0.61 -4.45
N LEU A 67 -8.84 1.59 -3.65
CA LEU A 67 -7.43 1.81 -3.30
C LEU A 67 -6.84 0.61 -2.55
N MET A 68 -7.56 0.07 -1.56
CA MET A 68 -7.10 -1.13 -0.83
C MET A 68 -6.99 -2.36 -1.75
N GLN A 69 -7.87 -2.49 -2.71
CA GLN A 69 -7.79 -3.54 -3.72
C GLN A 69 -6.56 -3.35 -4.62
N MET A 70 -6.25 -2.13 -5.03
CA MET A 70 -5.03 -1.84 -5.77
C MET A 70 -3.77 -2.15 -4.95
N PHE A 71 -3.76 -1.86 -3.65
CA PHE A 71 -2.64 -2.22 -2.76
C PHE A 71 -2.47 -3.74 -2.65
N HIS A 72 -3.56 -4.48 -2.60
CA HIS A 72 -3.50 -5.94 -2.65
C HIS A 72 -2.91 -6.43 -3.99
N TYR A 73 -3.30 -5.84 -5.11
CA TYR A 73 -2.73 -6.16 -6.42
C TYR A 73 -1.25 -5.81 -6.52
N ILE A 74 -0.79 -4.71 -5.90
CA ILE A 74 0.64 -4.36 -5.81
C ILE A 74 1.40 -5.42 -5.01
N ASP A 75 0.90 -5.82 -3.83
CA ASP A 75 1.57 -6.85 -2.99
C ASP A 75 1.64 -8.21 -3.67
N THR A 76 0.65 -8.53 -4.50
CA THR A 76 0.56 -9.80 -5.25
C THR A 76 1.08 -9.70 -6.69
N GLU A 77 1.65 -8.55 -7.07
CA GLU A 77 2.25 -8.28 -8.39
C GLU A 77 1.26 -8.46 -9.56
N GLN A 78 -0.04 -8.22 -9.32
CA GLN A 78 -1.10 -8.33 -10.32
C GLN A 78 -1.28 -7.03 -11.10
N TRP A 79 -0.26 -6.61 -11.85
CA TRP A 79 -0.20 -5.33 -12.57
C TRP A 79 -1.31 -5.15 -13.60
N ASP A 80 -1.64 -6.23 -14.34
CA ASP A 80 -2.72 -6.18 -15.33
C ASP A 80 -4.10 -5.96 -14.70
N ALA A 81 -4.30 -6.44 -13.46
CA ALA A 81 -5.54 -6.20 -12.72
C ALA A 81 -5.69 -4.72 -12.34
N ILE A 82 -4.59 -4.04 -11.97
CA ILE A 82 -4.60 -2.61 -11.69
C ILE A 82 -4.96 -1.83 -12.95
N ILE A 83 -4.30 -2.12 -14.08
CA ILE A 83 -4.52 -1.43 -15.35
C ILE A 83 -5.95 -1.64 -15.86
N SER A 84 -6.46 -2.88 -15.77
CA SER A 84 -7.83 -3.20 -16.22
C SER A 84 -8.91 -2.62 -15.32
N SER A 85 -8.62 -2.37 -14.05
CA SER A 85 -9.54 -1.75 -13.09
C SER A 85 -9.52 -0.21 -13.13
N ALA A 86 -8.63 0.38 -13.94
CA ALA A 86 -8.46 1.83 -14.00
C ALA A 86 -9.73 2.52 -14.49
N ASP A 87 -10.25 3.46 -13.71
CA ASP A 87 -11.36 4.33 -14.10
C ASP A 87 -10.81 5.62 -14.74
N LEU A 88 -11.36 6.00 -15.88
CA LEU A 88 -11.00 7.24 -16.57
C LEU A 88 -11.42 8.51 -15.79
N ASN A 89 -12.17 8.36 -14.71
CA ASN A 89 -12.60 9.46 -13.84
C ASN A 89 -11.81 9.55 -12.53
N TYR A 90 -10.65 8.92 -12.43
CA TYR A 90 -9.84 9.03 -11.20
C TYR A 90 -9.40 10.48 -10.95
N ASN A 91 -9.88 11.03 -9.86
CA ASN A 91 -9.45 12.34 -9.33
C ASN A 91 -8.49 12.19 -8.13
N ASN A 92 -8.26 10.97 -7.67
CA ASN A 92 -7.40 10.70 -6.52
C ASN A 92 -5.98 10.36 -6.99
N TYR A 93 -5.00 11.14 -6.53
CA TYR A 93 -3.59 10.92 -6.85
C TYR A 93 -3.08 9.53 -6.49
N LEU A 94 -3.54 8.94 -5.39
CA LEU A 94 -3.10 7.62 -4.96
C LEU A 94 -3.50 6.52 -5.96
N HIS A 95 -4.69 6.62 -6.58
CA HIS A 95 -5.09 5.70 -7.63
C HIS A 95 -4.21 5.86 -8.88
N LEU A 96 -3.88 7.11 -9.23
CA LEU A 96 -2.99 7.39 -10.37
C LEU A 96 -1.56 6.92 -10.08
N ASN A 97 -1.08 7.06 -8.84
CA ASN A 97 0.22 6.51 -8.44
C ASN A 97 0.25 4.97 -8.57
N CYS A 98 -0.80 4.25 -8.13
CA CYS A 98 -0.91 2.80 -8.33
C CYS A 98 -0.91 2.42 -9.81
N LEU A 99 -1.71 3.14 -10.62
CA LEU A 99 -1.80 2.89 -12.06
C LEU A 99 -0.46 3.12 -12.76
N ASN A 100 0.19 4.25 -12.51
CA ASN A 100 1.46 4.59 -13.13
C ASN A 100 2.58 3.64 -12.69
N LEU A 101 2.56 3.17 -11.43
CA LEU A 101 3.45 2.11 -10.97
C LEU A 101 3.24 0.82 -11.77
N ALA A 102 1.99 0.42 -11.99
CA ALA A 102 1.67 -0.76 -12.79
C ALA A 102 2.09 -0.60 -14.27
N LEU A 103 1.86 0.56 -14.88
CA LEU A 103 2.30 0.86 -16.25
C LEU A 103 3.82 0.77 -16.40
N SER A 104 4.57 1.25 -15.40
CA SER A 104 6.04 1.14 -15.41
C SER A 104 6.50 -0.30 -15.22
N HIS A 105 5.89 -1.08 -14.31
CA HIS A 105 6.19 -2.51 -14.18
C HIS A 105 5.94 -3.30 -15.45
N LYS A 106 4.92 -2.91 -16.23
CA LYS A 106 4.61 -3.54 -17.53
C LYS A 106 5.50 -3.00 -18.65
N GLY A 107 6.29 -1.94 -18.41
CA GLY A 107 7.15 -1.29 -19.43
C GLY A 107 6.36 -0.55 -20.51
N VAL A 108 5.12 -0.15 -20.23
CA VAL A 108 4.23 0.57 -21.17
C VAL A 108 3.94 2.01 -20.73
N MET A 109 4.59 2.48 -19.68
CA MET A 109 4.32 3.81 -19.13
C MET A 109 4.52 4.92 -20.17
N GLN A 110 5.58 4.87 -20.96
CA GLN A 110 5.89 5.91 -21.96
C GLN A 110 4.83 6.02 -23.08
N THR A 111 4.16 4.92 -23.41
CA THR A 111 3.13 4.88 -24.47
C THR A 111 1.73 5.09 -23.95
N ASP A 112 1.47 4.71 -22.70
CA ASP A 112 0.13 4.59 -22.16
C ASP A 112 -0.19 5.63 -21.08
N LEU A 113 0.80 6.40 -20.58
CA LEU A 113 0.63 7.41 -19.54
C LEU A 113 -0.58 8.34 -19.81
N PHE A 114 -0.68 8.87 -21.02
CA PHE A 114 -1.73 9.81 -21.39
C PHE A 114 -3.03 9.15 -21.92
N LYS A 115 -3.12 7.83 -21.91
CA LYS A 115 -4.42 7.15 -22.09
C LYS A 115 -5.34 7.36 -20.89
N TYR A 116 -4.76 7.73 -19.76
CA TYR A 116 -5.45 7.96 -18.49
C TYR A 116 -5.32 9.44 -18.10
N PRO A 117 -6.32 9.99 -17.37
CA PRO A 117 -6.25 11.37 -16.89
C PRO A 117 -5.07 11.53 -15.93
N GLN A 118 -4.22 12.51 -16.18
CA GLN A 118 -3.09 12.82 -15.34
C GLN A 118 -3.26 14.22 -14.73
N SER A 119 -2.81 14.39 -13.48
CA SER A 119 -2.92 15.64 -12.71
C SER A 119 -1.53 16.19 -12.35
N GLY A 120 -0.66 16.30 -13.36
CA GLY A 120 0.72 16.73 -13.19
C GLY A 120 1.60 15.70 -12.50
N ILE A 121 2.76 16.09 -12.01
CA ILE A 121 3.77 15.22 -11.39
C ILE A 121 3.21 14.42 -10.22
N GLN A 122 2.19 14.94 -9.51
CA GLN A 122 1.56 14.24 -8.38
C GLN A 122 0.88 12.93 -8.79
N SER A 123 0.61 12.73 -10.08
CA SER A 123 0.13 11.43 -10.59
C SER A 123 1.19 10.33 -10.55
N LEU A 124 2.47 10.67 -10.50
CA LEU A 124 3.57 9.71 -10.35
C LEU A 124 3.90 9.45 -8.89
N VAL A 125 4.06 10.53 -8.13
CA VAL A 125 4.30 10.51 -6.67
C VAL A 125 3.52 11.68 -6.08
N SER A 126 2.52 11.39 -5.26
CA SER A 126 1.72 12.39 -4.60
C SER A 126 2.54 13.17 -3.55
N LYS A 127 2.02 14.31 -3.10
CA LYS A 127 2.65 15.05 -2.02
C LYS A 127 2.51 14.26 -0.71
N TYR A 128 3.61 14.06 -0.01
CA TYR A 128 3.63 13.32 1.25
C TYR A 128 2.90 14.09 2.37
N GLN A 129 1.90 13.46 2.97
CA GLN A 129 1.10 13.99 4.08
C GLN A 129 1.18 13.11 5.34
N ALA A 130 2.13 12.18 5.38
CA ALA A 130 2.36 11.25 6.49
C ALA A 130 1.21 10.27 6.76
N HIS A 131 0.40 9.97 5.73
CA HIS A 131 -0.60 8.91 5.81
C HIS A 131 0.00 7.53 5.48
N ILE A 132 -0.67 6.46 5.96
CA ILE A 132 -0.24 5.08 5.75
C ILE A 132 -0.23 4.72 4.27
N GLU A 133 -1.27 5.13 3.55
CA GLU A 133 -1.50 4.84 2.15
C GLU A 133 -0.37 5.43 1.27
N GLU A 134 0.02 6.66 1.55
CA GLU A 134 1.13 7.31 0.86
C GLU A 134 2.46 6.63 1.16
N SER A 135 2.70 6.35 2.45
CA SER A 135 3.94 5.68 2.87
C SER A 135 4.06 4.29 2.26
N PHE A 136 2.95 3.54 2.16
CA PHE A 136 2.91 2.26 1.43
C PHE A 136 3.33 2.47 -0.02
N LEU A 137 2.65 3.36 -0.76
CA LEU A 137 2.92 3.60 -2.17
C LEU A 137 4.33 4.10 -2.42
N PHE A 138 4.81 5.06 -1.62
CA PHE A 138 6.17 5.58 -1.76
C PHE A 138 7.21 4.50 -1.54
N SER A 139 7.00 3.61 -0.55
CA SER A 139 7.90 2.48 -0.36
C SER A 139 7.98 1.58 -1.61
N GLN A 140 6.85 1.32 -2.27
CA GLN A 140 6.79 0.50 -3.48
C GLN A 140 7.37 1.23 -4.71
N ILE A 141 7.02 2.51 -4.90
CA ILE A 141 7.53 3.31 -6.03
C ILE A 141 9.05 3.48 -5.93
N TYR A 142 9.56 3.92 -4.77
CA TYR A 142 11.00 4.10 -4.59
C TYR A 142 11.77 2.79 -4.69
N TYR A 143 11.20 1.69 -4.20
CA TYR A 143 11.78 0.38 -4.40
C TYR A 143 11.82 0.01 -5.89
N HIS A 144 10.74 0.25 -6.63
CA HIS A 144 10.66 -0.06 -8.06
C HIS A 144 11.72 0.70 -8.85
N VAL A 145 11.82 2.01 -8.65
CA VAL A 145 12.80 2.86 -9.37
C VAL A 145 14.26 2.66 -8.90
N GLY A 146 14.50 1.90 -7.83
CA GLY A 146 15.85 1.55 -7.37
C GLY A 146 16.39 2.41 -6.24
N ILE A 147 15.57 3.30 -5.64
CA ILE A 147 15.95 4.13 -4.49
C ILE A 147 15.68 3.35 -3.20
N THR A 148 16.46 2.31 -2.96
CA THR A 148 16.25 1.36 -1.85
C THR A 148 16.27 2.03 -0.47
N SER A 149 17.07 3.09 -0.27
CA SER A 149 17.14 3.82 0.98
C SER A 149 15.83 4.52 1.35
N LEU A 150 15.20 5.20 0.39
CA LEU A 150 13.90 5.83 0.61
C LEU A 150 12.78 4.79 0.77
N ALA A 151 12.81 3.74 -0.04
CA ALA A 151 11.88 2.62 0.10
C ALA A 151 11.93 2.01 1.50
N TYR A 152 13.14 1.76 2.01
CA TYR A 152 13.37 1.29 3.38
C TYR A 152 12.83 2.27 4.42
N ASN A 153 13.14 3.57 4.30
CA ASN A 153 12.72 4.58 5.25
C ASN A 153 11.19 4.67 5.37
N PHE A 154 10.47 4.65 4.24
CA PHE A 154 9.01 4.63 4.24
C PHE A 154 8.44 3.33 4.82
N ALA A 155 9.01 2.18 4.45
CA ALA A 155 8.57 0.89 4.97
C ALA A 155 8.81 0.77 6.48
N PHE A 156 9.98 1.20 6.96
CA PHE A 156 10.35 1.15 8.37
C PHE A 156 9.49 2.13 9.20
N GLY A 157 9.39 3.39 8.76
CA GLY A 157 8.57 4.40 9.44
C GLY A 157 7.11 3.98 9.57
N THR A 158 6.53 3.43 8.51
CA THR A 158 5.15 2.91 8.51
C THR A 158 5.02 1.71 9.44
N SER A 159 5.97 0.77 9.40
CA SER A 159 5.92 -0.45 10.21
C SER A 159 6.02 -0.14 11.70
N VAL A 160 6.90 0.79 12.10
CA VAL A 160 7.13 1.12 13.52
C VAL A 160 6.13 2.13 14.04
N GLY A 161 5.88 3.18 13.27
CA GLY A 161 5.10 4.33 13.75
C GLY A 161 3.59 4.16 13.68
N ILE A 162 3.09 3.40 12.71
CA ILE A 162 1.66 3.42 12.38
C ILE A 162 1.02 2.03 12.43
N THR A 163 1.67 1.01 11.87
CA THR A 163 1.04 -0.32 11.69
C THR A 163 1.47 -1.37 12.69
N TYR A 164 2.42 -1.05 13.56
CA TYR A 164 2.97 -1.98 14.56
C TYR A 164 3.40 -3.33 13.97
N GLY A 165 3.92 -3.32 12.72
CA GLY A 165 4.42 -4.51 12.06
C GLY A 165 3.57 -5.00 10.89
N SER A 166 3.40 -4.19 9.83
CA SER A 166 2.75 -4.64 8.60
C SER A 166 3.57 -5.75 7.91
N PRO A 167 3.00 -6.92 7.60
CA PRO A 167 3.71 -7.99 6.89
C PRO A 167 4.22 -7.53 5.52
N VAL A 168 3.47 -6.73 4.79
CA VAL A 168 3.85 -6.20 3.46
C VAL A 168 5.07 -5.30 3.59
N MET A 169 5.08 -4.40 4.59
CA MET A 169 6.26 -3.57 4.87
C MET A 169 7.45 -4.42 5.31
N THR A 170 7.21 -5.46 6.11
CA THR A 170 8.24 -6.40 6.55
C THR A 170 8.88 -7.14 5.37
N LYS A 171 8.12 -7.53 4.33
CA LYS A 171 8.68 -8.07 3.08
C LYS A 171 9.68 -7.09 2.46
N LEU A 172 9.33 -5.82 2.37
CA LEU A 172 10.21 -4.80 1.80
C LEU A 172 11.46 -4.55 2.65
N LEU A 173 11.32 -4.57 3.98
CA LEU A 173 12.46 -4.49 4.90
C LEU A 173 13.41 -5.67 4.73
N ILE A 174 12.90 -6.90 4.59
CA ILE A 174 13.71 -8.10 4.30
C ILE A 174 14.48 -7.91 3.00
N LYS A 175 13.78 -7.56 1.90
CA LYS A 175 14.41 -7.32 0.60
C LYS A 175 15.51 -6.24 0.70
N SER A 176 15.22 -5.11 1.35
CA SER A 176 16.18 -4.03 1.53
C SER A 176 17.42 -4.46 2.32
N HIS A 177 17.25 -5.17 3.43
CA HIS A 177 18.38 -5.70 4.20
C HIS A 177 19.22 -6.72 3.42
N LEU A 178 18.58 -7.57 2.60
CA LEU A 178 19.30 -8.48 1.71
C LEU A 178 20.07 -7.74 0.63
N ILE A 179 19.52 -6.65 0.07
CA ILE A 179 20.20 -5.78 -0.89
C ILE A 179 21.44 -5.14 -0.26
N TYR A 180 21.35 -4.64 0.98
CA TYR A 180 22.45 -4.02 1.70
C TYR A 180 23.44 -5.04 2.31
N GLY A 181 23.20 -6.36 2.20
CA GLY A 181 24.03 -7.37 2.86
C GLY A 181 23.92 -7.37 4.39
N GLN A 182 22.88 -6.77 4.94
CA GLN A 182 22.64 -6.68 6.39
C GLN A 182 21.93 -7.95 6.88
N TYR A 183 22.60 -9.09 6.74
CA TYR A 183 22.04 -10.42 6.98
C TYR A 183 21.46 -10.64 8.37
N PRO A 184 22.08 -10.18 9.49
CA PRO A 184 21.50 -10.36 10.83
C PRO A 184 20.15 -9.67 10.98
N ALA A 185 19.95 -8.50 10.34
CA ALA A 185 18.68 -7.79 10.36
C ALA A 185 17.66 -8.49 9.45
N ALA A 186 18.06 -8.90 8.25
CA ALA A 186 17.21 -9.68 7.35
C ALA A 186 16.69 -10.96 8.01
N GLU A 187 17.56 -11.72 8.67
CA GLU A 187 17.19 -12.96 9.36
C GLU A 187 16.17 -12.74 10.48
N LYS A 188 16.32 -11.66 11.23
CA LYS A 188 15.36 -11.29 12.29
C LYS A 188 13.97 -11.03 11.71
N PHE A 189 13.88 -10.26 10.63
CA PHE A 189 12.60 -9.96 9.96
C PHE A 189 12.02 -11.19 9.26
N ILE A 190 12.84 -12.04 8.64
CA ILE A 190 12.42 -13.34 8.08
C ILE A 190 11.80 -14.19 9.18
N SER A 191 12.49 -14.37 10.31
CA SER A 191 11.99 -15.17 11.43
C SER A 191 10.70 -14.62 12.04
N LEU A 192 10.48 -13.29 11.97
CA LEU A 192 9.23 -12.68 12.38
C LEU A 192 8.10 -13.01 11.40
N LEU A 193 8.35 -12.91 10.11
CA LEU A 193 7.35 -13.10 9.07
C LEU A 193 6.98 -14.59 8.88
N GLU A 194 7.92 -15.51 9.13
CA GLU A 194 7.68 -16.95 9.16
C GLU A 194 6.61 -17.38 10.19
N LYS A 195 6.35 -16.57 11.23
CA LYS A 195 5.30 -16.84 12.21
C LYS A 195 3.91 -16.51 11.68
N THR A 196 3.80 -15.89 10.51
CA THR A 196 2.51 -15.53 9.90
C THR A 196 2.04 -16.62 8.96
N TRP A 197 0.75 -16.95 9.00
CA TRP A 197 0.18 -17.97 8.13
C TRP A 197 0.31 -17.65 6.63
N ALA A 198 0.04 -16.39 6.26
CA ALA A 198 -0.01 -16.00 4.84
C ALA A 198 1.38 -15.82 4.20
N TYR A 199 2.42 -15.50 4.98
CA TYR A 199 3.74 -15.14 4.43
C TYR A 199 4.85 -16.13 4.82
N HIS A 200 4.53 -17.20 5.52
CA HIS A 200 5.49 -18.21 5.99
C HIS A 200 6.37 -18.76 4.86
N GLU A 201 5.74 -19.25 3.79
CA GLU A 201 6.45 -19.85 2.66
C GLU A 201 7.36 -18.84 1.96
N TRP A 202 6.84 -17.63 1.72
CA TRP A 202 7.63 -16.57 1.11
C TRP A 202 8.83 -16.22 1.98
N ALA A 203 8.64 -16.01 3.28
CA ALA A 203 9.71 -15.66 4.21
C ALA A 203 10.79 -16.75 4.27
N SER A 204 10.39 -18.02 4.38
CA SER A 204 11.30 -19.15 4.39
C SER A 204 12.11 -19.26 3.11
N SER A 205 11.52 -18.92 1.95
CA SER A 205 12.23 -18.90 0.67
C SER A 205 13.35 -17.86 0.61
N GLN A 206 13.28 -16.77 1.42
CA GLN A 206 14.31 -15.73 1.47
C GLN A 206 15.57 -16.18 2.21
N ARG A 207 15.53 -17.24 3.03
CA ARG A 207 16.70 -17.74 3.77
C ARG A 207 17.85 -18.16 2.87
N LYS A 208 17.59 -18.55 1.61
CA LYS A 208 18.63 -18.91 0.62
C LYS A 208 19.62 -17.78 0.32
N PHE A 209 19.22 -16.53 0.60
CA PHE A 209 20.05 -15.35 0.37
C PHE A 209 20.86 -14.93 1.60
N LEU A 210 20.54 -15.47 2.80
CA LEU A 210 21.26 -15.12 4.03
C LEU A 210 22.71 -15.58 3.97
N TYR A 211 23.62 -14.66 4.21
CA TYR A 211 25.08 -14.91 4.21
C TYR A 211 25.58 -15.52 2.90
N ASN A 212 24.86 -15.30 1.80
CA ASN A 212 25.18 -15.82 0.48
C ASN A 212 25.07 -14.71 -0.58
N ASP A 213 26.16 -13.92 -0.68
CA ASP A 213 26.22 -12.80 -1.62
C ASP A 213 26.05 -13.26 -3.07
N GLN A 214 26.65 -14.41 -3.43
CA GLN A 214 26.53 -14.95 -4.78
C GLN A 214 25.07 -15.25 -5.17
N ALA A 215 24.30 -15.83 -4.26
CA ALA A 215 22.87 -16.08 -4.51
C ALA A 215 22.09 -14.77 -4.65
N ALA A 216 22.36 -13.78 -3.79
CA ALA A 216 21.68 -12.48 -3.84
C ALA A 216 22.07 -11.67 -5.10
N GLU A 217 23.32 -11.72 -5.55
CA GLU A 217 23.78 -11.05 -6.77
C GLU A 217 23.27 -11.72 -8.04
N SER A 218 23.05 -13.04 -8.01
CA SER A 218 22.51 -13.81 -9.14
C SER A 218 20.98 -13.67 -9.25
N ASP A 219 20.32 -13.20 -8.21
CA ASP A 219 18.87 -12.99 -8.22
C ASP A 219 18.52 -11.78 -9.12
N PRO A 220 17.57 -11.91 -10.05
CA PRO A 220 17.23 -10.83 -10.98
C PRO A 220 16.77 -9.55 -10.30
N GLU A 221 16.06 -9.63 -9.18
CA GLU A 221 15.56 -8.48 -8.43
C GLU A 221 16.64 -7.91 -7.51
N LEU A 222 17.15 -8.72 -6.57
CA LEU A 222 18.12 -8.26 -5.57
C LEU A 222 19.44 -7.84 -6.20
N GLY A 223 19.95 -8.62 -7.15
CA GLY A 223 21.23 -8.35 -7.82
C GLY A 223 21.21 -7.07 -8.65
N THR A 224 20.10 -6.80 -9.35
CA THR A 224 19.95 -5.54 -10.10
C THR A 224 19.97 -4.35 -9.16
N LYS A 225 19.27 -4.44 -8.02
CA LYS A 225 19.23 -3.34 -7.04
C LYS A 225 20.54 -3.17 -6.28
N ARG A 226 21.28 -4.26 -5.99
CA ARG A 226 22.64 -4.18 -5.43
C ARG A 226 23.59 -3.39 -6.33
N LYS A 227 23.51 -3.58 -7.64
CA LYS A 227 24.33 -2.86 -8.63
C LYS A 227 24.00 -1.37 -8.72
N SER A 228 22.80 -0.98 -8.30
CA SER A 228 22.31 0.39 -8.37
C SER A 228 22.32 1.10 -7.00
N LEU A 229 23.02 0.54 -6.00
CA LEU A 229 23.13 1.17 -4.69
C LEU A 229 23.96 2.46 -4.80
N SER A 230 23.29 3.59 -4.59
CA SER A 230 23.96 4.88 -4.42
C SER A 230 24.53 4.96 -2.99
N SER A 231 25.84 5.16 -2.86
CA SER A 231 26.52 5.08 -1.56
C SER A 231 26.62 6.40 -0.82
N ASP A 232 26.61 7.55 -1.50
CA ASP A 232 27.08 8.80 -0.89
C ASP A 232 26.25 10.06 -1.22
N LYS A 233 25.04 9.93 -1.81
CA LYS A 233 24.24 11.10 -2.19
C LYS A 233 22.96 11.21 -1.35
N ASP A 234 22.67 12.43 -0.90
CA ASP A 234 21.43 12.72 -0.20
C ASP A 234 20.24 12.60 -1.15
N LEU A 235 19.29 11.73 -0.82
CA LEU A 235 18.08 11.52 -1.56
C LEU A 235 16.89 12.16 -0.85
N PHE A 236 16.02 12.85 -1.60
CA PHE A 236 14.89 13.61 -1.07
C PHE A 236 13.59 12.84 -1.16
N ALA A 237 12.97 12.59 -0.02
CA ALA A 237 11.71 11.84 0.09
C ALA A 237 10.47 12.72 -0.19
N ASN A 238 10.49 13.50 -1.26
CA ASN A 238 9.36 14.34 -1.63
C ASN A 238 9.27 14.53 -3.15
N ILE A 239 8.13 15.07 -3.61
CA ILE A 239 7.86 15.25 -5.03
C ILE A 239 8.84 16.23 -5.71
N ILE A 240 9.34 17.22 -4.99
CA ILE A 240 10.28 18.21 -5.54
C ILE A 240 11.62 17.56 -5.83
N GLY A 241 12.05 16.65 -4.95
CA GLY A 241 13.29 15.90 -5.12
C GLY A 241 13.17 14.65 -6.00
N LEU A 242 11.98 14.34 -6.52
CA LEU A 242 11.78 13.11 -7.31
C LEU A 242 12.69 13.08 -8.54
N PHE A 243 12.69 14.15 -9.33
CA PHE A 243 13.48 14.24 -10.55
C PHE A 243 14.99 14.15 -10.24
N ASP A 244 15.47 14.88 -9.26
CA ASP A 244 16.87 14.87 -8.85
C ASP A 244 17.31 13.48 -8.36
N ASN A 245 16.46 12.82 -7.57
CA ASN A 245 16.70 11.45 -7.14
C ASN A 245 16.79 10.47 -8.31
N LEU A 246 15.91 10.60 -9.29
CA LEU A 246 15.89 9.76 -10.48
C LEU A 246 17.15 10.00 -11.33
N MET A 247 17.59 11.24 -11.47
CA MET A 247 18.83 11.59 -12.18
C MET A 247 20.06 10.97 -11.52
N ILE A 248 20.16 11.00 -10.19
CA ILE A 248 21.23 10.34 -9.44
C ILE A 248 21.27 8.84 -9.75
N ILE A 249 20.10 8.16 -9.75
CA ILE A 249 20.02 6.72 -10.05
C ILE A 249 20.40 6.43 -11.51
N LEU A 250 20.00 7.29 -12.46
CA LEU A 250 20.31 7.11 -13.87
C LEU A 250 21.79 7.39 -14.19
N GLU A 251 22.44 8.31 -13.46
CA GLU A 251 23.88 8.51 -13.56
C GLU A 251 24.67 7.25 -13.18
N GLU A 252 24.20 6.53 -12.15
CA GLU A 252 24.86 5.30 -11.67
C GLU A 252 24.46 4.06 -12.48
N ASN A 253 23.21 4.00 -12.94
CA ASN A 253 22.68 2.90 -13.76
C ASN A 253 21.80 3.43 -14.90
N PRO A 254 22.38 3.83 -16.03
CA PRO A 254 21.64 4.35 -17.20
C PRO A 254 20.66 3.34 -17.79
N LEU A 255 20.80 2.05 -17.51
CA LEU A 255 19.92 0.98 -18.00
C LEU A 255 18.71 0.72 -17.10
N ASN A 256 18.54 1.49 -16.04
CA ASN A 256 17.38 1.38 -15.14
C ASN A 256 16.11 1.89 -15.81
N LYS A 257 15.38 0.98 -16.44
CA LYS A 257 14.14 1.30 -17.17
C LYS A 257 13.08 1.96 -16.29
N ALA A 258 12.92 1.53 -15.05
CA ALA A 258 11.93 2.09 -14.13
C ALA A 258 12.25 3.55 -13.78
N ALA A 259 13.51 3.86 -13.48
CA ALA A 259 13.95 5.23 -13.25
C ALA A 259 13.79 6.09 -14.52
N LEU A 260 14.12 5.54 -15.69
CA LEU A 260 13.93 6.20 -16.99
C LEU A 260 12.45 6.52 -17.25
N ASP A 261 11.54 5.56 -17.04
CA ASP A 261 10.10 5.74 -17.20
C ASP A 261 9.57 6.89 -16.32
N TYR A 262 9.96 6.90 -15.04
CA TYR A 262 9.54 7.95 -14.11
C TYR A 262 10.19 9.30 -14.42
N THR A 263 11.43 9.34 -14.93
CA THR A 263 12.09 10.57 -15.35
C THR A 263 11.37 11.18 -16.56
N ILE A 264 11.14 10.40 -17.60
CA ILE A 264 10.41 10.85 -18.80
C ILE A 264 8.98 11.26 -18.41
N GLY A 265 8.30 10.46 -17.59
CA GLY A 265 6.97 10.79 -17.08
C GLY A 265 6.96 12.13 -16.33
N THR A 266 7.96 12.39 -15.49
CA THR A 266 8.09 13.66 -14.75
C THR A 266 8.26 14.85 -15.70
N LEU A 267 9.13 14.73 -16.68
CA LEU A 267 9.36 15.79 -17.71
C LEU A 267 8.11 16.06 -18.54
N LEU A 268 7.41 15.00 -18.96
CA LEU A 268 6.17 15.12 -19.73
C LEU A 268 5.06 15.79 -18.91
N LEU A 269 4.89 15.41 -17.65
CA LEU A 269 3.84 15.95 -16.77
C LEU A 269 4.16 17.35 -16.25
N SER A 270 5.45 17.71 -16.15
CA SER A 270 5.87 19.10 -15.88
C SER A 270 5.81 20.00 -17.10
N LYS A 271 5.60 19.42 -18.30
CA LYS A 271 5.63 20.13 -19.59
C LYS A 271 7.00 20.77 -19.90
N ASP A 272 8.08 20.20 -19.38
CA ASP A 272 9.44 20.67 -19.63
C ASP A 272 9.97 20.09 -20.93
N LEU A 273 9.44 20.63 -22.05
CA LEU A 273 9.84 20.20 -23.39
C LEU A 273 11.33 20.48 -23.71
N PRO A 274 11.98 21.56 -23.23
CA PRO A 274 13.41 21.74 -23.41
C PRO A 274 14.23 20.61 -22.79
N ALA A 275 13.93 20.23 -21.55
CA ALA A 275 14.64 19.15 -20.86
C ALA A 275 14.46 17.79 -21.56
N ILE A 276 13.26 17.51 -22.13
CA ILE A 276 13.01 16.27 -22.89
C ILE A 276 13.93 16.17 -24.13
N LYS A 277 14.25 17.30 -24.77
CA LYS A 277 15.10 17.30 -25.97
C LYS A 277 16.58 17.07 -25.63
N THR A 278 16.99 17.37 -24.43
CA THR A 278 18.39 17.22 -23.97
C THR A 278 18.64 15.90 -23.26
N PHE A 279 17.60 15.22 -22.84
CA PHE A 279 17.60 13.92 -22.20
C PHE A 279 17.57 12.78 -23.23
#